data_fb85e9c6af531b4504709d586d1efe17
#
_entry.id   fb85e9c6af531b4504709d586d1efe17
#
_cell.length_a   1.000
_cell.length_b   1.000
_cell.length_c   1.000
_cell.angle_alpha   90.00
_cell.angle_beta   90.00
_cell.angle_gamma   90.00
#
_symmetry.space_group_name_H-M   'P 1'
#
loop_
_entity.id
_entity.type
_entity.pdbx_description
1 polymer ?
#
loop_
_entity_poly.entity_id
_entity_poly.type
_entity_poly.pdbx_seq_one_letter_code
_entity_poly.pdbx_strand_id
1 'polypeptide(L)'
;MDHLSQEVSLIVIASSFFLFIAIGIISLVMVYRRKQVEYIHEQNRMKAAFEKELLEAQLEMQEQTMKNIAQEIHDNIGGTLSLAKLTLNRLNPEQLNGNLEKITDTKELVTKAIADLRTLSKTLHQEAVLSAGLIRAIEMELKLIGKACEMETSLEVSGKATPLDPQKELILFRTVQEILNNAIKHAEATCIHVYLLFQGSHLFLTVQDNGKGFDLKSVEKDPEKGSGLRNMQNRTKLIGGELKIHHRKPGTEIQISLPIIAS
;
A
#
# COMPACT_ATOMS: atom_id res chain seq x y z
N MET A 1 -90.96 10.67 -14.82
CA MET A 1 -90.13 10.69 -13.53
C MET A 1 -89.22 9.49 -13.41
N ASP A 2 -89.52 8.35 -14.03
CA ASP A 2 -88.68 7.12 -13.88
C ASP A 2 -87.33 7.14 -14.59
N HIS A 3 -87.24 7.84 -15.72
CA HIS A 3 -85.95 7.90 -16.46
C HIS A 3 -84.84 8.66 -15.70
N LEU A 4 -85.21 9.77 -15.05
CA LEU A 4 -84.24 10.59 -14.28
C LEU A 4 -83.70 9.85 -13.02
N SER A 5 -84.54 9.03 -12.40
CA SER A 5 -84.17 8.21 -11.25
C SER A 5 -83.23 7.05 -11.63
N GLN A 6 -83.42 6.47 -12.83
CA GLN A 6 -82.50 5.43 -13.34
C GLN A 6 -81.14 5.98 -13.73
N GLU A 7 -81.03 7.15 -14.36
CA GLU A 7 -79.76 7.77 -14.70
C GLU A 7 -78.99 8.15 -13.44
N VAL A 8 -79.59 8.74 -12.45
CA VAL A 8 -78.96 9.07 -11.16
C VAL A 8 -78.45 7.82 -10.43
N SER A 9 -79.27 6.75 -10.43
CA SER A 9 -78.84 5.46 -9.83
C SER A 9 -77.68 4.85 -10.56
N LEU A 10 -77.58 4.94 -11.86
CA LEU A 10 -76.45 4.43 -12.67
C LEU A 10 -75.18 5.21 -12.40
N ILE A 11 -75.26 6.53 -12.28
CA ILE A 11 -74.14 7.40 -11.93
C ILE A 11 -73.61 7.09 -10.51
N VAL A 12 -74.50 6.88 -9.54
CA VAL A 12 -74.09 6.52 -8.16
C VAL A 12 -73.42 5.16 -8.10
N ILE A 13 -73.94 4.17 -8.83
CA ILE A 13 -73.30 2.83 -8.89
C ILE A 13 -71.91 2.93 -9.53
N ALA A 14 -71.82 3.63 -10.69
CA ALA A 14 -70.55 3.81 -11.37
C ALA A 14 -69.48 4.55 -10.49
N SER A 15 -69.91 5.64 -9.83
CA SER A 15 -69.04 6.39 -8.94
C SER A 15 -68.56 5.57 -7.70
N SER A 16 -69.45 4.78 -7.12
CA SER A 16 -69.13 3.86 -6.05
C SER A 16 -68.17 2.77 -6.47
N PHE A 17 -68.29 2.24 -7.67
CA PHE A 17 -67.41 1.26 -8.27
C PHE A 17 -65.98 1.84 -8.49
N PHE A 18 -65.91 3.04 -9.07
CA PHE A 18 -64.64 3.73 -9.23
C PHE A 18 -63.96 4.07 -7.89
N LEU A 19 -64.75 4.49 -6.89
CA LEU A 19 -64.21 4.75 -5.53
C LEU A 19 -63.67 3.47 -4.92
N PHE A 20 -64.35 2.34 -5.06
CA PHE A 20 -63.85 1.05 -4.56
C PHE A 20 -62.54 0.61 -5.22
N ILE A 21 -62.41 0.78 -6.54
CA ILE A 21 -61.17 0.52 -7.28
C ILE A 21 -60.04 1.43 -6.79
N ALA A 22 -60.33 2.74 -6.62
CA ALA A 22 -59.33 3.70 -6.15
C ALA A 22 -58.81 3.33 -4.76
N ILE A 23 -59.70 2.95 -3.83
CA ILE A 23 -59.30 2.48 -2.49
C ILE A 23 -58.45 1.22 -2.58
N GLY A 24 -58.80 0.27 -3.46
CA GLY A 24 -58.03 -0.95 -3.70
C GLY A 24 -56.62 -0.67 -4.21
N ILE A 25 -56.49 0.24 -5.18
CA ILE A 25 -55.21 0.65 -5.73
C ILE A 25 -54.36 1.35 -4.66
N ILE A 26 -54.92 2.27 -3.90
CA ILE A 26 -54.21 2.97 -2.81
C ILE A 26 -53.74 1.98 -1.76
N SER A 27 -54.57 1.03 -1.36
CA SER A 27 -54.23 -0.03 -0.42
C SER A 27 -53.05 -0.88 -0.93
N LEU A 28 -53.12 -1.30 -2.20
CA LEU A 28 -52.06 -2.09 -2.85
C LEU A 28 -50.72 -1.32 -2.89
N VAL A 29 -50.77 -0.05 -3.27
CA VAL A 29 -49.56 0.83 -3.29
C VAL A 29 -49.00 1.02 -1.89
N MET A 30 -49.83 1.19 -0.87
CA MET A 30 -49.37 1.30 0.52
C MET A 30 -48.71 0.02 1.00
N VAL A 31 -49.27 -1.15 0.73
CA VAL A 31 -48.67 -2.44 1.09
C VAL A 31 -47.35 -2.65 0.36
N TYR A 32 -47.29 -2.32 -0.94
CA TYR A 32 -46.05 -2.42 -1.72
C TYR A 32 -44.96 -1.48 -1.18
N ARG A 33 -45.29 -0.23 -0.88
CA ARG A 33 -44.36 0.73 -0.28
C ARG A 33 -43.84 0.27 1.08
N ARG A 34 -44.70 -0.25 1.95
CA ARG A 34 -44.28 -0.81 3.23
C ARG A 34 -43.28 -1.94 3.07
N LYS A 35 -43.53 -2.91 2.21
CA LYS A 35 -42.62 -4.00 1.90
C LYS A 35 -41.29 -3.51 1.33
N GLN A 36 -41.31 -2.50 0.49
CA GLN A 36 -40.12 -1.92 -0.10
C GLN A 36 -39.23 -1.21 0.96
N VAL A 37 -39.87 -0.47 1.87
CA VAL A 37 -39.16 0.17 2.99
C VAL A 37 -38.56 -0.86 3.94
N GLU A 38 -39.30 -1.91 4.29
CA GLU A 38 -38.79 -3.02 5.11
C GLU A 38 -37.61 -3.70 4.45
N TYR A 39 -37.66 -4.01 3.16
CA TYR A 39 -36.60 -4.61 2.40
C TYR A 39 -35.31 -3.75 2.38
N ILE A 40 -35.47 -2.43 2.13
CA ILE A 40 -34.33 -1.49 2.17
C ILE A 40 -33.74 -1.40 3.57
N HIS A 41 -34.59 -1.41 4.60
CA HIS A 41 -34.12 -1.36 5.99
C HIS A 41 -33.33 -2.61 6.38
N GLU A 42 -33.78 -3.77 5.95
CA GLU A 42 -33.11 -5.05 6.16
C GLU A 42 -31.76 -5.12 5.42
N GLN A 43 -31.73 -4.67 4.16
CA GLN A 43 -30.47 -4.55 3.40
C GLN A 43 -29.46 -3.60 4.08
N ASN A 44 -29.91 -2.45 4.54
CA ASN A 44 -29.04 -1.50 5.23
C ASN A 44 -28.52 -2.06 6.57
N ARG A 45 -29.38 -2.81 7.28
CA ARG A 45 -28.99 -3.50 8.52
C ARG A 45 -27.94 -4.59 8.27
N MET A 46 -28.13 -5.39 7.24
CA MET A 46 -27.16 -6.41 6.84
C MET A 46 -25.83 -5.79 6.40
N LYS A 47 -25.87 -4.70 5.62
CA LYS A 47 -24.67 -3.96 5.24
C LYS A 47 -23.92 -3.42 6.46
N ALA A 48 -24.61 -2.76 7.38
CA ALA A 48 -24.00 -2.22 8.59
C ALA A 48 -23.40 -3.33 9.48
N ALA A 49 -24.07 -4.49 9.57
CA ALA A 49 -23.55 -5.63 10.31
C ALA A 49 -22.29 -6.20 9.64
N PHE A 50 -22.29 -6.33 8.32
CA PHE A 50 -21.12 -6.80 7.56
C PHE A 50 -19.93 -5.83 7.64
N GLU A 51 -20.17 -4.52 7.53
CA GLU A 51 -19.12 -3.50 7.70
C GLU A 51 -18.52 -3.53 9.11
N LYS A 52 -19.37 -3.74 10.13
CA LYS A 52 -18.91 -3.90 11.50
C LYS A 52 -18.04 -5.15 11.68
N GLU A 53 -18.48 -6.30 11.17
CA GLU A 53 -17.74 -7.56 11.23
C GLU A 53 -16.39 -7.45 10.50
N LEU A 54 -16.37 -6.78 9.33
CA LEU A 54 -15.14 -6.52 8.58
C LEU A 54 -14.17 -5.65 9.38
N LEU A 55 -14.68 -4.59 10.03
CA LEU A 55 -13.85 -3.71 10.86
C LEU A 55 -13.29 -4.43 12.09
N GLU A 56 -14.11 -5.26 12.75
CA GLU A 56 -13.67 -6.08 13.88
C GLU A 56 -12.58 -7.08 13.45
N ALA A 57 -12.75 -7.74 12.30
CA ALA A 57 -11.73 -8.63 11.73
C ALA A 57 -10.43 -7.90 11.37
N GLN A 58 -10.53 -6.67 10.85
CA GLN A 58 -9.35 -5.84 10.57
C GLN A 58 -8.61 -5.43 11.85
N LEU A 59 -9.35 -5.05 12.90
CA LEU A 59 -8.76 -4.71 14.20
C LEU A 59 -8.08 -5.90 14.85
N GLU A 60 -8.71 -7.08 14.81
CA GLU A 60 -8.13 -8.32 15.34
C GLU A 60 -6.85 -8.70 14.59
N MET A 61 -6.86 -8.60 13.26
CA MET A 61 -5.67 -8.83 12.42
C MET A 61 -4.55 -7.84 12.76
N GLN A 62 -4.88 -6.56 12.94
CA GLN A 62 -3.91 -5.53 13.31
C GLN A 62 -3.31 -5.79 14.69
N GLU A 63 -4.14 -6.17 15.69
CA GLU A 63 -3.69 -6.52 17.03
C GLU A 63 -2.77 -7.75 17.00
N GLN A 64 -3.13 -8.80 16.25
CA GLN A 64 -2.30 -9.99 16.09
C GLN A 64 -0.96 -9.65 15.41
N THR A 65 -0.97 -8.80 14.41
CA THR A 65 0.26 -8.36 13.74
C THR A 65 1.17 -7.60 14.71
N MET A 66 0.62 -6.66 15.49
CA MET A 66 1.39 -5.92 16.51
C MET A 66 1.97 -6.84 17.57
N LYS A 67 1.22 -7.87 17.99
CA LYS A 67 1.68 -8.87 18.94
C LYS A 67 2.84 -9.70 18.37
N ASN A 68 2.73 -10.15 17.13
CA ASN A 68 3.79 -10.89 16.44
C ASN A 68 5.06 -10.04 16.31
N ILE A 69 4.92 -8.77 15.94
CA ILE A 69 6.02 -7.81 15.83
C ILE A 69 6.71 -7.61 17.20
N ALA A 70 5.93 -7.38 18.24
CA ALA A 70 6.47 -7.20 19.59
C ALA A 70 7.26 -8.44 20.05
N GLN A 71 6.76 -9.61 19.73
CA GLN A 71 7.41 -10.88 20.04
C GLN A 71 8.71 -11.07 19.24
N GLU A 72 8.72 -10.79 17.94
CA GLU A 72 9.89 -10.85 17.07
C GLU A 72 11.00 -9.87 17.54
N ILE A 73 10.61 -8.65 17.93
CA ILE A 73 11.53 -7.68 18.51
C ILE A 73 12.14 -8.20 19.83
N HIS A 74 11.31 -8.77 20.70
CA HIS A 74 11.76 -9.25 21.99
C HIS A 74 12.69 -10.47 21.86
N ASP A 75 12.27 -11.47 21.10
CA ASP A 75 12.93 -12.78 21.05
C ASP A 75 14.19 -12.76 20.19
N ASN A 76 14.15 -12.15 19.00
CA ASN A 76 15.27 -12.18 18.07
C ASN A 76 16.22 -11.00 18.28
N ILE A 77 15.68 -9.79 18.32
CA ILE A 77 16.52 -8.58 18.37
C ILE A 77 16.97 -8.30 19.79
N GLY A 78 16.06 -8.37 20.77
CA GLY A 78 16.36 -8.17 22.17
C GLY A 78 17.33 -9.22 22.71
N GLY A 79 17.13 -10.49 22.35
CA GLY A 79 18.04 -11.58 22.70
C GLY A 79 19.45 -11.37 22.12
N THR A 80 19.54 -11.06 20.82
CA THR A 80 20.83 -10.83 20.14
C THR A 80 21.59 -9.62 20.69
N LEU A 81 20.92 -8.52 20.95
CA LEU A 81 21.53 -7.33 21.57
C LEU A 81 21.95 -7.57 23.03
N SER A 82 21.18 -8.37 23.77
CA SER A 82 21.54 -8.78 25.14
C SER A 82 22.80 -9.65 25.17
N LEU A 83 22.92 -10.59 24.24
CA LEU A 83 24.16 -11.37 24.04
C LEU A 83 25.35 -10.48 23.66
N ALA A 84 25.17 -9.56 22.73
CA ALA A 84 26.22 -8.60 22.36
C ALA A 84 26.69 -7.78 23.56
N LYS A 85 25.76 -7.26 24.39
CA LYS A 85 26.02 -6.54 25.62
C LYS A 85 26.80 -7.42 26.63
N LEU A 86 26.41 -8.67 26.83
CA LEU A 86 27.10 -9.60 27.74
C LEU A 86 28.51 -9.90 27.24
N THR A 87 28.74 -10.05 25.96
CA THR A 87 30.05 -10.27 25.35
C THR A 87 30.97 -9.06 25.57
N LEU A 88 30.45 -7.85 25.37
CA LEU A 88 31.18 -6.61 25.66
C LEU A 88 31.54 -6.47 27.14
N ASN A 89 30.63 -6.80 28.05
CA ASN A 89 30.85 -6.71 29.48
C ASN A 89 31.93 -7.71 30.00
N ARG A 90 32.28 -8.71 29.20
CA ARG A 90 33.36 -9.70 29.50
C ARG A 90 34.71 -9.28 28.93
N LEU A 91 34.84 -8.09 28.34
CA LEU A 91 36.12 -7.57 27.90
C LEU A 91 37.03 -7.33 29.11
N ASN A 92 38.25 -7.90 29.09
CA ASN A 92 39.26 -7.65 30.10
C ASN A 92 40.31 -6.72 29.51
N PRO A 93 40.55 -5.52 30.09
CA PRO A 93 41.52 -4.56 29.57
C PRO A 93 42.95 -5.09 29.45
N GLU A 94 43.29 -6.13 30.21
CA GLU A 94 44.64 -6.70 30.26
C GLU A 94 44.90 -7.82 29.24
N GLN A 95 43.87 -8.29 28.49
CA GLN A 95 43.99 -9.40 27.53
C GLN A 95 43.68 -8.95 26.10
N LEU A 96 44.71 -8.52 25.34
CA LEU A 96 44.51 -8.00 23.98
C LEU A 96 43.94 -9.04 23.00
N ASN A 97 44.48 -10.25 22.95
CA ASN A 97 44.03 -11.26 21.97
C ASN A 97 42.64 -11.83 22.24
N GLY A 98 42.27 -12.06 23.50
CA GLY A 98 40.89 -12.51 23.84
C GLY A 98 39.83 -11.44 23.68
N ASN A 99 40.22 -10.18 23.67
CA ASN A 99 39.29 -9.05 23.45
C ASN A 99 39.01 -8.83 21.97
N LEU A 100 39.93 -9.09 21.05
CA LEU A 100 39.72 -9.00 19.61
C LEU A 100 38.64 -10.01 19.14
N GLU A 101 38.69 -11.24 19.61
CA GLU A 101 37.68 -12.25 19.32
C GLU A 101 36.30 -11.82 19.83
N LYS A 102 36.20 -11.39 21.09
CA LYS A 102 34.92 -10.89 21.65
C LYS A 102 34.36 -9.67 20.95
N ILE A 103 35.22 -8.77 20.47
CA ILE A 103 34.79 -7.60 19.67
C ILE A 103 34.25 -8.06 18.32
N THR A 104 34.88 -9.04 17.68
CA THR A 104 34.43 -9.61 16.40
C THR A 104 33.07 -10.28 16.57
N ASP A 105 32.90 -11.13 17.58
CA ASP A 105 31.62 -11.80 17.90
C ASP A 105 30.53 -10.77 18.18
N THR A 106 30.84 -9.71 18.93
CA THR A 106 29.88 -8.65 19.20
C THR A 106 29.45 -7.92 17.93
N LYS A 107 30.42 -7.63 17.03
CA LYS A 107 30.10 -7.02 15.72
C LYS A 107 29.22 -7.90 14.89
N GLU A 108 29.42 -9.20 14.88
CA GLU A 108 28.55 -10.16 14.18
C GLU A 108 27.12 -10.18 14.76
N LEU A 109 26.98 -10.22 16.09
CA LEU A 109 25.71 -10.16 16.78
C LEU A 109 24.95 -8.87 16.49
N VAL A 110 25.61 -7.72 16.53
CA VAL A 110 24.99 -6.44 16.17
C VAL A 110 24.58 -6.41 14.69
N THR A 111 25.42 -6.93 13.81
CA THR A 111 25.11 -7.02 12.37
C THR A 111 23.87 -7.87 12.12
N LYS A 112 23.76 -9.00 12.82
CA LYS A 112 22.57 -9.86 12.77
C LYS A 112 21.31 -9.12 13.26
N ALA A 113 21.38 -8.46 14.42
CA ALA A 113 20.25 -7.70 14.95
C ALA A 113 19.78 -6.58 13.99
N ILE A 114 20.72 -5.92 13.30
CA ILE A 114 20.41 -4.92 12.27
C ILE A 114 19.71 -5.57 11.06
N ALA A 115 20.14 -6.76 10.64
CA ALA A 115 19.50 -7.49 9.54
C ALA A 115 18.05 -7.92 9.89
N ASP A 116 17.86 -8.41 11.12
CA ASP A 116 16.53 -8.80 11.63
C ASP A 116 15.59 -7.58 11.74
N LEU A 117 16.08 -6.46 12.26
CA LEU A 117 15.34 -5.18 12.26
C LEU A 117 14.96 -4.73 10.86
N ARG A 118 15.84 -4.84 9.88
CA ARG A 118 15.55 -4.49 8.49
C ARG A 118 14.45 -5.38 7.90
N THR A 119 14.47 -6.67 8.23
CA THR A 119 13.45 -7.63 7.77
C THR A 119 12.10 -7.28 8.37
N LEU A 120 12.03 -7.00 9.66
CA LEU A 120 10.82 -6.58 10.35
C LEU A 120 10.28 -5.25 9.79
N SER A 121 11.15 -4.27 9.58
CA SER A 121 10.80 -2.99 8.96
C SER A 121 10.19 -3.18 7.56
N LYS A 122 10.72 -4.10 6.75
CA LYS A 122 10.14 -4.42 5.43
C LYS A 122 8.71 -4.94 5.53
N THR A 123 8.41 -5.76 6.52
CA THR A 123 7.06 -6.29 6.75
C THR A 123 6.10 -5.18 7.16
N LEU A 124 6.50 -4.32 8.08
CA LEU A 124 5.70 -3.15 8.53
C LEU A 124 5.42 -2.15 7.41
N HIS A 125 6.41 -1.88 6.55
CA HIS A 125 6.24 -0.99 5.40
C HIS A 125 5.25 -1.57 4.36
N GLN A 126 5.15 -2.87 4.25
CA GLN A 126 4.19 -3.53 3.38
C GLN A 126 2.75 -3.21 3.80
N GLU A 127 2.46 -3.26 5.10
CA GLU A 127 1.14 -2.91 5.65
C GLU A 127 0.85 -1.41 5.52
N ALA A 128 1.86 -0.55 5.69
CA ALA A 128 1.72 0.89 5.51
C ALA A 128 1.35 1.27 4.06
N VAL A 129 1.90 0.56 3.05
CA VAL A 129 1.52 0.77 1.64
C VAL A 129 0.07 0.39 1.41
N LEU A 130 -0.34 -0.78 1.92
CA LEU A 130 -1.70 -1.28 1.75
C LEU A 130 -2.74 -0.40 2.46
N SER A 131 -2.37 0.27 3.55
CA SER A 131 -3.27 1.12 4.33
C SER A 131 -3.27 2.59 3.93
N ALA A 132 -2.12 3.14 3.53
CA ALA A 132 -1.94 4.58 3.27
C ALA A 132 -1.87 4.94 1.78
N GLY A 133 -1.70 3.95 0.89
CA GLY A 133 -1.53 4.11 -0.55
C GLY A 133 -0.11 4.47 -0.97
N LEU A 134 0.19 4.26 -2.26
CA LEU A 134 1.52 4.38 -2.86
C LEU A 134 2.19 5.73 -2.62
N ILE A 135 1.48 6.84 -2.86
CA ILE A 135 2.05 8.20 -2.75
C ILE A 135 2.57 8.47 -1.34
N ARG A 136 1.74 8.14 -0.34
CA ARG A 136 2.08 8.35 1.07
C ARG A 136 3.26 7.49 1.51
N ALA A 137 3.29 6.24 1.04
CA ALA A 137 4.39 5.32 1.33
C ALA A 137 5.72 5.81 0.76
N ILE A 138 5.75 6.30 -0.50
CA ILE A 138 6.94 6.90 -1.11
C ILE A 138 7.38 8.16 -0.36
N GLU A 139 6.44 9.03 0.02
CA GLU A 139 6.73 10.24 0.81
C GLU A 139 7.42 9.91 2.14
N MET A 140 6.91 8.89 2.86
CA MET A 140 7.50 8.44 4.12
C MET A 140 8.90 7.86 3.93
N GLU A 141 9.11 7.04 2.90
CA GLU A 141 10.41 6.46 2.58
C GLU A 141 11.45 7.53 2.27
N LEU A 142 11.10 8.52 1.42
CA LEU A 142 11.97 9.65 1.10
C LEU A 142 12.34 10.48 2.33
N LYS A 143 11.38 10.74 3.22
CA LYS A 143 11.66 11.45 4.49
C LYS A 143 12.62 10.68 5.39
N LEU A 144 12.51 9.36 5.44
CA LEU A 144 13.44 8.51 6.20
C LEU A 144 14.86 8.56 5.63
N ILE A 145 14.98 8.44 4.29
CA ILE A 145 16.26 8.50 3.58
C ILE A 145 16.92 9.88 3.77
N GLY A 146 16.15 10.96 3.58
CA GLY A 146 16.66 12.32 3.73
C GLY A 146 17.25 12.58 5.11
N LYS A 147 16.62 12.05 6.17
CA LYS A 147 17.13 12.17 7.55
C LYS A 147 18.31 11.26 7.85
N ALA A 148 18.27 10.00 7.35
CA ALA A 148 19.28 9.00 7.69
C ALA A 148 20.60 9.18 6.92
N CYS A 149 20.52 9.70 5.69
CA CYS A 149 21.67 9.83 4.78
C CYS A 149 22.11 11.28 4.55
N GLU A 150 21.47 12.26 5.22
CA GLU A 150 21.68 13.71 4.97
C GLU A 150 21.56 14.08 3.48
N MET A 151 20.57 13.45 2.82
CA MET A 151 20.36 13.54 1.37
C MET A 151 19.15 14.43 1.06
N GLU A 152 19.25 15.25 0.03
CA GLU A 152 18.12 16.00 -0.46
C GLU A 152 17.13 15.07 -1.19
N THR A 153 15.85 15.09 -0.78
CA THR A 153 14.84 14.23 -1.37
C THR A 153 13.58 15.03 -1.70
N SER A 154 12.97 14.76 -2.84
CA SER A 154 11.70 15.37 -3.21
C SER A 154 10.75 14.38 -3.87
N LEU A 155 9.44 14.62 -3.68
CA LEU A 155 8.35 13.92 -4.37
C LEU A 155 7.47 14.96 -5.05
N GLU A 156 7.27 14.81 -6.35
CA GLU A 156 6.34 15.59 -7.13
C GLU A 156 5.24 14.70 -7.71
N VAL A 157 3.98 15.08 -7.49
CA VAL A 157 2.81 14.34 -7.98
C VAL A 157 2.01 15.26 -8.89
N SER A 158 1.79 14.83 -10.11
CA SER A 158 1.06 15.59 -11.13
C SER A 158 -0.08 14.76 -11.72
N GLY A 159 -1.17 15.44 -12.09
CA GLY A 159 -2.39 14.82 -12.61
C GLY A 159 -3.36 14.39 -11.51
N LYS A 160 -4.46 13.75 -11.91
CA LYS A 160 -5.49 13.27 -10.98
C LYS A 160 -5.10 11.87 -10.49
N ALA A 161 -4.70 11.77 -9.24
CA ALA A 161 -4.38 10.49 -8.63
C ALA A 161 -5.56 9.51 -8.76
N THR A 162 -5.30 8.36 -9.36
CA THR A 162 -6.27 7.28 -9.54
C THR A 162 -5.84 6.12 -8.65
N PRO A 163 -6.73 5.55 -7.83
CA PRO A 163 -6.41 4.37 -7.03
C PRO A 163 -5.94 3.22 -7.93
N LEU A 164 -4.89 2.56 -7.50
CA LEU A 164 -4.38 1.35 -8.14
C LEU A 164 -4.88 0.13 -7.37
N ASP A 165 -4.81 -1.02 -8.01
CA ASP A 165 -4.97 -2.28 -7.31
C ASP A 165 -3.92 -2.40 -6.19
N PRO A 166 -4.29 -2.82 -4.96
CA PRO A 166 -3.37 -2.89 -3.83
C PRO A 166 -2.11 -3.73 -4.09
N GLN A 167 -2.22 -4.81 -4.87
CA GLN A 167 -1.07 -5.63 -5.23
C GLN A 167 -0.12 -4.89 -6.19
N LYS A 168 -0.69 -4.11 -7.13
CA LYS A 168 0.11 -3.26 -8.03
C LYS A 168 0.82 -2.15 -7.27
N GLU A 169 0.15 -1.49 -6.32
CA GLU A 169 0.77 -0.49 -5.45
C GLU A 169 1.94 -1.05 -4.66
N LEU A 170 1.76 -2.23 -4.06
CA LEU A 170 2.81 -2.90 -3.29
C LEU A 170 4.03 -3.25 -4.16
N ILE A 171 3.81 -3.84 -5.34
CA ILE A 171 4.89 -4.21 -6.26
C ILE A 171 5.63 -2.96 -6.75
N LEU A 172 4.89 -1.90 -7.09
CA LEU A 172 5.46 -0.64 -7.53
C LEU A 172 6.30 0.02 -6.41
N PHE A 173 5.77 0.06 -5.18
CA PHE A 173 6.50 0.55 -4.03
C PHE A 173 7.80 -0.23 -3.76
N ARG A 174 7.75 -1.58 -3.83
CA ARG A 174 8.95 -2.41 -3.69
C ARG A 174 9.98 -2.13 -4.78
N THR A 175 9.54 -1.82 -5.98
CA THR A 175 10.44 -1.42 -7.07
C THR A 175 11.07 -0.07 -6.78
N VAL A 176 10.31 0.91 -6.28
CA VAL A 176 10.85 2.21 -5.83
C VAL A 176 11.87 2.03 -4.72
N GLN A 177 11.58 1.23 -3.70
CA GLN A 177 12.53 0.95 -2.61
C GLN A 177 13.86 0.39 -3.12
N GLU A 178 13.83 -0.52 -4.08
CA GLU A 178 15.04 -1.08 -4.69
C GLU A 178 15.83 -0.01 -5.46
N ILE A 179 15.14 0.88 -6.21
CA ILE A 179 15.79 2.00 -6.91
C ILE A 179 16.46 2.94 -5.91
N LEU A 180 15.74 3.36 -4.87
CA LEU A 180 16.27 4.23 -3.82
C LEU A 180 17.47 3.62 -3.09
N ASN A 181 17.38 2.33 -2.77
CA ASN A 181 18.47 1.59 -2.13
C ASN A 181 19.73 1.49 -3.03
N ASN A 182 19.52 1.34 -4.34
CA ASN A 182 20.63 1.34 -5.30
C ASN A 182 21.29 2.73 -5.41
N ALA A 183 20.51 3.81 -5.38
CA ALA A 183 21.03 5.17 -5.36
C ALA A 183 21.89 5.42 -4.09
N ILE A 184 21.41 4.99 -2.92
CA ILE A 184 22.14 5.14 -1.65
C ILE A 184 23.42 4.32 -1.64
N LYS A 185 23.37 3.05 -2.10
CA LYS A 185 24.52 2.14 -1.96
C LYS A 185 25.58 2.31 -3.02
N HIS A 186 25.18 2.71 -4.24
CA HIS A 186 26.04 2.59 -5.41
C HIS A 186 26.27 3.90 -6.16
N ALA A 187 25.34 4.86 -6.06
CA ALA A 187 25.43 6.07 -6.88
C ALA A 187 26.27 7.18 -6.26
N GLU A 188 26.53 7.17 -4.95
CA GLU A 188 27.16 8.29 -4.23
C GLU A 188 26.37 9.60 -4.48
N ALA A 189 25.04 9.48 -4.59
CA ALA A 189 24.15 10.58 -4.84
C ALA A 189 23.98 11.46 -3.59
N THR A 190 23.79 12.75 -3.78
CA THR A 190 23.44 13.71 -2.72
C THR A 190 22.00 14.17 -2.83
N CYS A 191 21.33 13.87 -3.95
CA CYS A 191 19.97 14.26 -4.21
C CYS A 191 19.20 13.16 -4.97
N ILE A 192 17.93 12.94 -4.57
CA ILE A 192 17.00 12.03 -5.24
C ILE A 192 15.67 12.73 -5.44
N HIS A 193 15.18 12.72 -6.69
CA HIS A 193 13.86 13.23 -7.06
C HIS A 193 12.97 12.10 -7.55
N VAL A 194 11.72 12.06 -7.05
CA VAL A 194 10.70 11.12 -7.50
C VAL A 194 9.54 11.90 -8.10
N TYR A 195 9.13 11.50 -9.28
CA TYR A 195 8.00 12.10 -10.02
C TYR A 195 6.93 11.05 -10.26
N LEU A 196 5.69 11.37 -9.95
CA LEU A 196 4.50 10.58 -10.26
C LEU A 196 3.60 11.41 -11.17
N LEU A 197 3.39 10.95 -12.39
CA LEU A 197 2.51 11.60 -13.35
C LEU A 197 1.34 10.67 -13.70
N PHE A 198 0.13 11.06 -13.30
CA PHE A 198 -1.12 10.40 -13.69
C PHE A 198 -1.64 11.05 -14.97
N GLN A 199 -1.52 10.38 -16.12
CA GLN A 199 -1.92 10.92 -17.42
C GLN A 199 -2.77 9.91 -18.20
N GLY A 200 -4.04 10.25 -18.42
CA GLY A 200 -4.97 9.36 -19.11
C GLY A 200 -5.13 8.03 -18.36
N SER A 201 -4.87 6.93 -19.05
CA SER A 201 -4.93 5.56 -18.51
C SER A 201 -3.56 5.05 -18.04
N HIS A 202 -2.58 5.92 -17.80
CA HIS A 202 -1.23 5.52 -17.40
C HIS A 202 -0.74 6.30 -16.19
N LEU A 203 0.04 5.60 -15.35
CA LEU A 203 0.90 6.17 -14.35
C LEU A 203 2.35 6.09 -14.86
N PHE A 204 3.03 7.24 -14.85
CA PHE A 204 4.47 7.31 -15.07
C PHE A 204 5.13 7.64 -13.73
N LEU A 205 6.03 6.76 -13.30
CA LEU A 205 6.85 6.97 -12.13
C LEU A 205 8.29 7.12 -12.59
N THR A 206 8.93 8.21 -12.22
CA THR A 206 10.32 8.50 -12.57
C THR A 206 11.12 8.76 -11.30
N VAL A 207 12.25 8.07 -11.14
CA VAL A 207 13.20 8.30 -10.06
C VAL A 207 14.51 8.78 -10.68
N GLN A 208 15.02 9.91 -10.20
CA GLN A 208 16.26 10.51 -10.67
C GLN A 208 17.22 10.69 -9.49
N ASP A 209 18.47 10.31 -9.67
CA ASP A 209 19.59 10.64 -8.78
C ASP A 209 20.65 11.47 -9.49
N ASN A 210 21.43 12.21 -8.72
CA ASN A 210 22.54 13.02 -9.22
C ASN A 210 23.92 12.34 -9.03
N GLY A 211 23.93 11.02 -8.83
CA GLY A 211 25.15 10.27 -8.53
C GLY A 211 26.05 10.03 -9.73
N LYS A 212 26.99 9.11 -9.59
CA LYS A 212 27.96 8.76 -10.66
C LYS A 212 27.37 7.97 -11.82
N GLY A 213 26.10 7.49 -11.67
CA GLY A 213 25.47 6.58 -12.63
C GLY A 213 26.13 5.20 -12.65
N PHE A 214 25.69 4.33 -13.56
CA PHE A 214 26.29 3.01 -13.76
C PHE A 214 26.26 2.61 -15.24
N ASP A 215 27.22 1.77 -15.65
CA ASP A 215 27.24 1.24 -17.00
C ASP A 215 26.39 -0.01 -17.11
N LEU A 216 25.24 0.12 -17.81
CA LEU A 216 24.30 -1.00 -18.06
C LEU A 216 24.97 -2.22 -18.67
N LYS A 217 25.94 -2.02 -19.59
CA LYS A 217 26.63 -3.13 -20.27
C LYS A 217 27.53 -3.92 -19.32
N SER A 218 28.09 -3.27 -18.31
CA SER A 218 28.92 -3.93 -17.30
C SER A 218 28.06 -4.73 -16.32
N VAL A 219 26.87 -4.23 -15.98
CA VAL A 219 25.93 -4.87 -15.04
C VAL A 219 25.23 -6.07 -15.69
N GLU A 220 24.90 -6.03 -16.97
CA GLU A 220 24.30 -7.16 -17.68
C GLU A 220 25.23 -8.37 -17.80
N LYS A 221 26.54 -8.15 -17.81
CA LYS A 221 27.56 -9.21 -17.91
C LYS A 221 27.88 -9.90 -16.59
N ASP A 222 27.53 -9.29 -15.46
CA ASP A 222 27.84 -9.81 -14.12
C ASP A 222 26.52 -10.32 -13.46
N PRO A 223 26.34 -11.65 -13.33
CA PRO A 223 25.11 -12.22 -12.77
C PRO A 223 24.78 -11.77 -11.34
N GLU A 224 25.79 -11.46 -10.53
CA GLU A 224 25.59 -11.01 -9.14
C GLU A 224 25.20 -9.54 -9.09
N LYS A 225 25.84 -8.67 -9.87
CA LYS A 225 25.53 -7.23 -9.92
C LYS A 225 24.23 -6.90 -10.63
N GLY A 226 23.78 -7.76 -11.56
CA GLY A 226 22.55 -7.57 -12.35
C GLY A 226 21.27 -8.07 -11.70
N SER A 227 21.33 -8.75 -10.57
CA SER A 227 20.15 -9.39 -9.94
C SER A 227 19.06 -8.38 -9.53
N GLY A 228 19.42 -7.26 -8.94
CA GLY A 228 18.48 -6.20 -8.54
C GLY A 228 17.74 -5.59 -9.74
N LEU A 229 18.48 -5.31 -10.81
CA LEU A 229 17.93 -4.73 -12.03
C LEU A 229 16.92 -5.68 -12.71
N ARG A 230 17.29 -6.94 -12.80
CA ARG A 230 16.44 -8.00 -13.38
C ARG A 230 15.17 -8.22 -12.54
N ASN A 231 15.31 -8.18 -11.22
CA ASN A 231 14.17 -8.27 -10.30
C ASN A 231 13.21 -7.09 -10.45
N MET A 232 13.72 -5.87 -10.58
CA MET A 232 12.90 -4.68 -10.84
C MET A 232 12.14 -4.78 -12.15
N GLN A 233 12.81 -5.19 -13.25
CA GLN A 233 12.18 -5.40 -14.56
C GLN A 233 11.10 -6.48 -14.50
N ASN A 234 11.38 -7.62 -13.87
CA ASN A 234 10.41 -8.72 -13.75
C ASN A 234 9.19 -8.30 -12.91
N ARG A 235 9.39 -7.62 -11.78
CA ARG A 235 8.30 -7.10 -10.95
C ARG A 235 7.43 -6.11 -11.69
N THR A 236 8.04 -5.19 -12.45
CA THR A 236 7.29 -4.22 -13.26
C THR A 236 6.47 -4.90 -14.34
N LYS A 237 7.02 -5.92 -15.01
CA LYS A 237 6.29 -6.72 -16.01
C LYS A 237 5.12 -7.49 -15.41
N LEU A 238 5.25 -8.03 -14.19
CA LEU A 238 4.16 -8.76 -13.50
C LEU A 238 2.89 -7.92 -13.32
N ILE A 239 3.03 -6.61 -13.17
CA ILE A 239 1.90 -5.68 -13.03
C ILE A 239 1.46 -5.06 -14.36
N GLY A 240 2.03 -5.51 -15.47
CA GLY A 240 1.72 -5.01 -16.82
C GLY A 240 2.42 -3.70 -17.17
N GLY A 241 3.46 -3.31 -16.42
CA GLY A 241 4.25 -2.10 -16.67
C GLY A 241 5.53 -2.37 -17.47
N GLU A 242 6.17 -1.28 -17.87
CA GLU A 242 7.48 -1.26 -18.53
C GLU A 242 8.46 -0.42 -17.71
N LEU A 243 9.70 -0.91 -17.52
CA LEU A 243 10.78 -0.20 -16.84
C LEU A 243 11.88 0.15 -17.84
N LYS A 244 12.23 1.44 -17.90
CA LYS A 244 13.32 1.97 -18.72
C LYS A 244 14.36 2.65 -17.84
N ILE A 245 15.62 2.50 -18.20
CA ILE A 245 16.75 3.10 -17.50
C ILE A 245 17.47 4.01 -18.47
N HIS A 246 17.61 5.25 -18.07
CA HIS A 246 18.31 6.27 -18.83
C HIS A 246 19.56 6.71 -18.05
N HIS A 247 20.68 6.64 -18.72
CA HIS A 247 21.91 7.18 -18.15
C HIS A 247 21.88 8.72 -18.30
N ARG A 248 21.92 9.44 -17.18
CA ARG A 248 22.10 10.90 -17.13
C ARG A 248 23.55 11.20 -16.76
N LYS A 249 24.00 12.35 -17.15
CA LYS A 249 25.29 12.90 -16.69
C LYS A 249 25.04 14.25 -16.02
N PRO A 250 25.11 14.35 -14.69
CA PRO A 250 25.39 13.27 -13.73
C PRO A 250 24.11 12.45 -13.40
N GLY A 251 24.31 11.19 -12.98
CA GLY A 251 23.30 10.37 -12.34
C GLY A 251 22.60 9.32 -13.19
N THR A 252 21.51 8.80 -12.63
CA THR A 252 20.64 7.80 -13.26
C THR A 252 19.19 8.28 -13.24
N GLU A 253 18.46 7.92 -14.28
CA GLU A 253 17.00 8.09 -14.35
C GLU A 253 16.37 6.74 -14.63
N ILE A 254 15.45 6.31 -13.77
CA ILE A 254 14.67 5.10 -13.95
C ILE A 254 13.21 5.50 -14.10
N GLN A 255 12.61 5.13 -15.22
CA GLN A 255 11.22 5.41 -15.55
C GLN A 255 10.42 4.11 -15.59
N ILE A 256 9.28 4.10 -14.93
CA ILE A 256 8.28 3.04 -14.96
C ILE A 256 7.00 3.60 -15.56
N SER A 257 6.47 2.94 -16.58
CA SER A 257 5.14 3.21 -17.12
C SER A 257 4.21 2.06 -16.78
N LEU A 258 3.06 2.37 -16.18
CA LEU A 258 2.06 1.39 -15.74
C LEU A 258 0.68 1.77 -16.29
N PRO A 259 -0.01 0.90 -17.03
CA PRO A 259 -1.39 1.14 -17.44
C PRO A 259 -2.32 1.08 -16.22
N ILE A 260 -3.13 2.14 -16.05
CA ILE A 260 -4.16 2.25 -15.05
C ILE A 260 -5.48 1.94 -15.76
N ILE A 261 -6.07 0.77 -15.47
CA ILE A 261 -7.43 0.47 -15.90
C ILE A 261 -8.32 1.15 -14.86
N ALA A 262 -9.08 2.16 -15.29
CA ALA A 262 -10.15 2.70 -14.46
C ALA A 262 -11.17 1.58 -14.22
N SER A 263 -11.32 1.18 -12.96
CA SER A 263 -12.36 0.28 -12.50
C SER A 263 -13.73 0.95 -12.55
#